data_5553db418ae23fdc5f14246fbda9499a
#
_entry.id   5553db418ae23fdc5f14246fbda9499a
#
_cell.length_a   1.000
_cell.length_b   1.000
_cell.length_c   1.000
_cell.angle_alpha   90.00
_cell.angle_beta   90.00
_cell.angle_gamma   90.00
#
_symmetry.space_group_name_H-M   'P 1'
#
loop_
_entity.id
_entity.type
_entity.pdbx_description
1 polymer ?
#
loop_
_entity_poly.entity_id
_entity_poly.type
_entity_poly.pdbx_seq_one_letter_code
_entity_poly.pdbx_strand_id
1 'polypeptide(L)'
;MNNEKLNKIRTEIDTLDEQLIDILYKRNALISEIAISKQKTGKSVYAPERETELLRNLKNKAKDKGVSGDLVDNLMRRIINSSYESQSSSKLAGIGPLHKDIVIIGGGGKLGKLFVRLFLNSGYTVKIIEKNDWENAAKTLSNASLALVSVPINSVEEVLEQIPLLPKECVLADITSVKEKPVKKMQEIHKGPVIGLHPMFGPDVKSLVKQVIIYCPARHMGKCDWILTQFKMWGASAFEMEPAAHDRIMGYVQAVRHFTTFVLGFNLMRENINLEEIIQVCSPIYRLELIMVGRLFAQDPELYADIIFSSKKNLKLLRSLINRFNEALNWVENGDKKEFVRSFKDVYKWFGKHSENFLKESGDLLEEVYIQKQKKY
;
A
#
# COMPACT_ATOMS: atom_id res chain seq x y z
N MET A 1 -27.81 46.52 11.38
CA MET A 1 -27.84 46.25 9.92
C MET A 1 -26.81 45.24 9.41
N ASN A 2 -25.58 45.21 9.95
CA ASN A 2 -24.53 44.29 9.41
C ASN A 2 -24.69 42.83 9.82
N ASN A 3 -25.18 42.50 11.02
CA ASN A 3 -25.33 41.16 11.55
C ASN A 3 -26.48 40.36 10.88
N GLU A 4 -27.60 41.01 10.57
CA GLU A 4 -28.75 40.36 9.96
C GLU A 4 -28.46 39.96 8.49
N LYS A 5 -27.76 40.79 7.74
CA LYS A 5 -27.29 40.47 6.40
C LYS A 5 -26.27 39.34 6.41
N LEU A 6 -25.34 39.32 7.40
CA LEU A 6 -24.38 38.26 7.56
C LEU A 6 -25.02 36.93 7.89
N ASN A 7 -26.02 36.93 8.78
CA ASN A 7 -26.75 35.72 9.14
C ASN A 7 -27.54 35.16 7.94
N LYS A 8 -28.17 36.01 7.13
CA LYS A 8 -28.85 35.57 5.90
C LYS A 8 -27.88 34.90 4.93
N ILE A 9 -26.70 35.48 4.71
CA ILE A 9 -25.68 34.88 3.83
C ILE A 9 -25.20 33.53 4.40
N ARG A 10 -25.01 33.39 5.70
CA ARG A 10 -24.65 32.13 6.34
C ARG A 10 -25.72 31.05 6.12
N THR A 11 -26.99 31.38 6.29
CA THR A 11 -28.09 30.46 6.03
C THR A 11 -28.15 30.01 4.56
N GLU A 12 -27.85 30.94 3.62
CA GLU A 12 -27.75 30.57 2.20
C GLU A 12 -26.58 29.60 1.95
N ILE A 13 -25.42 29.81 2.60
CA ILE A 13 -24.26 28.89 2.53
C ILE A 13 -24.64 27.51 3.11
N ASP A 14 -25.26 27.49 4.30
CA ASP A 14 -25.69 26.23 4.95
C ASP A 14 -26.62 25.43 4.03
N THR A 15 -27.55 26.10 3.34
CA THR A 15 -28.45 25.47 2.35
C THR A 15 -27.69 24.89 1.16
N LEU A 16 -26.64 25.56 0.67
CA LEU A 16 -25.79 25.04 -0.40
C LEU A 16 -24.96 23.83 0.06
N ASP A 17 -24.49 23.82 1.30
CA ASP A 17 -23.75 22.69 1.87
C ASP A 17 -24.67 21.46 2.02
N GLU A 18 -25.93 21.64 2.44
CA GLU A 18 -26.94 20.57 2.44
C GLU A 18 -27.17 20.01 1.03
N GLN A 19 -27.27 20.86 0.02
CA GLN A 19 -27.41 20.42 -1.37
C GLN A 19 -26.21 19.59 -1.85
N LEU A 20 -24.98 19.92 -1.41
CA LEU A 20 -23.80 19.10 -1.70
C LEU A 20 -23.93 17.69 -1.10
N ILE A 21 -24.47 17.55 0.10
CA ILE A 21 -24.73 16.25 0.73
C ILE A 21 -25.73 15.45 -0.11
N ASP A 22 -26.82 16.07 -0.54
CA ASP A 22 -27.84 15.43 -1.39
C ASP A 22 -27.26 14.97 -2.75
N ILE A 23 -26.40 15.78 -3.34
CA ILE A 23 -25.70 15.42 -4.60
C ILE A 23 -24.78 14.22 -4.38
N LEU A 24 -24.03 14.19 -3.29
CA LEU A 24 -23.17 13.05 -2.94
C LEU A 24 -24.00 11.78 -2.69
N TYR A 25 -25.13 11.87 -2.00
CA TYR A 25 -26.04 10.75 -1.79
C TYR A 25 -26.53 10.18 -3.14
N LYS A 26 -27.07 11.02 -4.03
CA LYS A 26 -27.52 10.61 -5.37
C LYS A 26 -26.38 9.97 -6.19
N ARG A 27 -25.19 10.54 -6.11
CA ARG A 27 -24.00 10.01 -6.78
C ARG A 27 -23.62 8.62 -6.26
N ASN A 28 -23.69 8.41 -4.94
CA ASN A 28 -23.36 7.11 -4.32
C ASN A 28 -24.35 6.01 -4.73
N ALA A 29 -25.62 6.32 -4.92
CA ALA A 29 -26.60 5.36 -5.46
C ALA A 29 -26.19 4.87 -6.85
N LEU A 30 -25.80 5.78 -7.77
CA LEU A 30 -25.31 5.43 -9.10
C LEU A 30 -24.00 4.63 -9.08
N ILE A 31 -23.13 4.87 -8.10
CA ILE A 31 -21.89 4.09 -7.93
C ILE A 31 -22.19 2.62 -7.61
N SER A 32 -23.24 2.37 -6.83
CA SER A 32 -23.69 0.99 -6.52
C SER A 32 -24.18 0.27 -7.79
N GLU A 33 -24.90 0.95 -8.66
CA GLU A 33 -25.32 0.40 -9.95
C GLU A 33 -24.13 0.12 -10.89
N ILE A 34 -23.13 1.00 -10.90
CA ILE A 34 -21.88 0.79 -11.64
C ILE A 34 -21.16 -0.46 -11.12
N ALA A 35 -21.08 -0.66 -9.80
CA ALA A 35 -20.45 -1.85 -9.20
C ALA A 35 -21.12 -3.15 -9.69
N ILE A 36 -22.46 -3.20 -9.68
CA ILE A 36 -23.25 -4.33 -10.19
C ILE A 36 -22.98 -4.56 -11.69
N SER A 37 -22.97 -3.51 -12.47
CA SER A 37 -22.71 -3.59 -13.92
C SER A 37 -21.29 -4.10 -14.22
N LYS A 38 -20.28 -3.61 -13.50
CA LYS A 38 -18.90 -4.07 -13.63
C LYS A 38 -18.74 -5.54 -13.22
N GLN A 39 -19.41 -5.98 -12.15
CA GLN A 39 -19.44 -7.38 -11.75
C GLN A 39 -19.97 -8.29 -12.88
N LYS A 40 -21.10 -7.90 -13.49
CA LYS A 40 -21.71 -8.68 -14.58
C LYS A 40 -20.85 -8.72 -15.85
N THR A 41 -20.09 -7.65 -16.11
CA THR A 41 -19.30 -7.51 -17.36
C THR A 41 -17.83 -7.88 -17.17
N GLY A 42 -17.40 -8.31 -15.98
CA GLY A 42 -16.00 -8.65 -15.68
C GLY A 42 -15.04 -7.48 -15.86
N LYS A 43 -15.46 -6.23 -15.58
CA LYS A 43 -14.62 -5.05 -15.68
C LYS A 43 -14.00 -4.69 -14.33
N SER A 44 -12.74 -4.21 -14.36
CA SER A 44 -12.02 -3.74 -13.17
C SER A 44 -12.77 -2.65 -12.42
N VAL A 45 -12.66 -2.66 -11.09
CA VAL A 45 -13.14 -1.56 -10.24
C VAL A 45 -12.43 -0.25 -10.63
N TYR A 46 -11.13 -0.28 -10.87
CA TYR A 46 -10.32 0.87 -11.24
C TYR A 46 -10.39 1.17 -12.74
N ALA A 47 -10.63 2.42 -13.09
CA ALA A 47 -10.73 2.93 -14.46
C ALA A 47 -9.88 4.21 -14.61
N PRO A 48 -8.55 4.11 -14.75
CA PRO A 48 -7.64 5.26 -14.72
C PRO A 48 -7.87 6.27 -15.83
N GLU A 49 -8.18 5.81 -17.04
CA GLU A 49 -8.45 6.68 -18.19
C GLU A 49 -9.69 7.55 -17.95
N ARG A 50 -10.76 6.92 -17.46
CA ARG A 50 -12.01 7.62 -17.13
C ARG A 50 -11.83 8.61 -15.98
N GLU A 51 -11.05 8.25 -14.96
CA GLU A 51 -10.71 9.14 -13.84
C GLU A 51 -9.97 10.38 -14.36
N THR A 52 -8.93 10.17 -15.17
CA THR A 52 -8.12 11.26 -15.75
C THR A 52 -8.95 12.20 -16.61
N GLU A 53 -9.79 11.65 -17.49
CA GLU A 53 -10.68 12.44 -18.34
C GLU A 53 -11.68 13.26 -17.50
N LEU A 54 -12.31 12.64 -16.51
CA LEU A 54 -13.28 13.29 -15.63
C LEU A 54 -12.64 14.47 -14.89
N LEU A 55 -11.48 14.25 -14.26
CA LEU A 55 -10.78 15.29 -13.50
C LEU A 55 -10.38 16.47 -14.40
N ARG A 56 -9.84 16.18 -15.60
CA ARG A 56 -9.50 17.22 -16.58
C ARG A 56 -10.73 18.05 -16.97
N ASN A 57 -11.85 17.39 -17.29
CA ASN A 57 -13.06 18.08 -17.71
C ASN A 57 -13.67 18.95 -16.59
N LEU A 58 -13.66 18.44 -15.35
CA LEU A 58 -14.17 19.19 -14.21
C LEU A 58 -13.27 20.36 -13.84
N LYS A 59 -11.95 20.21 -13.91
CA LYS A 59 -10.99 21.30 -13.70
C LYS A 59 -11.21 22.45 -14.71
N ASN A 60 -11.46 22.14 -15.98
CA ASN A 60 -11.77 23.15 -16.98
C ASN A 60 -13.09 23.86 -16.68
N LYS A 61 -14.17 23.12 -16.40
CA LYS A 61 -15.47 23.69 -16.04
C LYS A 61 -15.42 24.57 -14.78
N ALA A 62 -14.58 24.23 -13.81
CA ALA A 62 -14.38 25.03 -12.62
C ALA A 62 -13.79 26.41 -12.97
N LYS A 63 -12.75 26.43 -13.82
CA LYS A 63 -12.13 27.67 -14.29
C LYS A 63 -13.13 28.57 -15.01
N ASP A 64 -14.00 28.01 -15.87
CA ASP A 64 -15.02 28.74 -16.59
C ASP A 64 -16.03 29.43 -15.65
N LYS A 65 -16.20 28.88 -14.45
CA LYS A 65 -17.07 29.41 -13.39
C LYS A 65 -16.35 30.26 -12.34
N GLY A 66 -15.05 30.54 -12.51
CA GLY A 66 -14.25 31.29 -11.53
C GLY A 66 -13.96 30.53 -10.25
N VAL A 67 -14.08 29.18 -10.26
CA VAL A 67 -13.75 28.31 -9.13
C VAL A 67 -12.32 27.75 -9.31
N SER A 68 -11.58 27.63 -8.22
CA SER A 68 -10.24 27.03 -8.26
C SER A 68 -10.28 25.62 -8.84
N GLY A 69 -9.55 25.39 -9.94
CA GLY A 69 -9.44 24.08 -10.55
C GLY A 69 -8.74 23.06 -9.65
N ASP A 70 -7.81 23.50 -8.80
CA ASP A 70 -7.10 22.63 -7.85
C ASP A 70 -8.00 22.21 -6.69
N LEU A 71 -8.84 23.12 -6.19
CA LEU A 71 -9.87 22.78 -5.19
C LEU A 71 -10.81 21.70 -5.73
N VAL A 72 -11.29 21.85 -6.97
CA VAL A 72 -12.20 20.86 -7.58
C VAL A 72 -11.49 19.53 -7.83
N ASP A 73 -10.23 19.55 -8.28
CA ASP A 73 -9.43 18.32 -8.46
C ASP A 73 -9.27 17.56 -7.14
N ASN A 74 -8.87 18.25 -6.07
CA ASN A 74 -8.66 17.65 -4.74
C ASN A 74 -9.97 17.08 -4.16
N LEU A 75 -11.07 17.81 -4.23
CA LEU A 75 -12.39 17.37 -3.79
C LEU A 75 -12.85 16.13 -4.57
N MET A 76 -12.74 16.17 -5.88
CA MET A 76 -13.19 15.07 -6.74
C MET A 76 -12.35 13.81 -6.57
N ARG A 77 -11.05 13.91 -6.35
CA ARG A 77 -10.19 12.76 -6.00
C ARG A 77 -10.66 12.07 -4.71
N ARG A 78 -11.02 12.83 -3.69
CA ARG A 78 -11.57 12.27 -2.43
C ARG A 78 -12.89 11.56 -2.67
N ILE A 79 -13.81 12.18 -3.42
CA ILE A 79 -15.11 11.61 -3.78
C ILE A 79 -14.95 10.33 -4.63
N ILE A 80 -14.02 10.30 -5.58
CA ILE A 80 -13.72 9.15 -6.43
C ILE A 80 -13.11 8.02 -5.58
N ASN A 81 -12.16 8.31 -4.69
CA ASN A 81 -11.57 7.31 -3.82
C ASN A 81 -12.62 6.67 -2.88
N SER A 82 -13.51 7.46 -2.28
CA SER A 82 -14.65 6.95 -1.50
C SER A 82 -15.56 6.04 -2.33
N SER A 83 -15.77 6.37 -3.61
CA SER A 83 -16.55 5.54 -4.54
C SER A 83 -15.86 4.19 -4.82
N TYR A 84 -14.54 4.17 -4.92
CA TYR A 84 -13.77 2.92 -5.07
C TYR A 84 -13.83 2.06 -3.80
N GLU A 85 -13.74 2.66 -2.61
CA GLU A 85 -13.91 1.95 -1.34
C GLU A 85 -15.28 1.26 -1.28
N SER A 86 -16.34 1.98 -1.64
CA SER A 86 -17.71 1.45 -1.70
C SER A 86 -17.85 0.30 -2.70
N GLN A 87 -17.31 0.44 -3.92
CA GLN A 87 -17.32 -0.63 -4.94
C GLN A 87 -16.54 -1.86 -4.49
N SER A 88 -15.40 -1.68 -3.81
CA SER A 88 -14.56 -2.79 -3.32
C SER A 88 -15.19 -3.58 -2.17
N SER A 89 -16.15 -2.99 -1.45
CA SER A 89 -16.94 -3.66 -0.42
C SER A 89 -18.09 -4.48 -0.97
N SER A 90 -18.42 -4.33 -2.26
CA SER A 90 -19.48 -5.06 -2.94
C SER A 90 -18.97 -6.42 -3.47
N LYS A 91 -19.88 -7.27 -3.95
CA LYS A 91 -19.51 -8.51 -4.65
C LYS A 91 -18.71 -8.17 -5.91
N LEU A 92 -17.60 -8.87 -6.09
CA LEU A 92 -16.68 -8.70 -7.22
C LEU A 92 -16.77 -9.93 -8.14
N ALA A 93 -16.35 -9.79 -9.39
CA ALA A 93 -16.29 -10.93 -10.29
C ALA A 93 -15.04 -11.79 -10.00
N GLY A 94 -15.22 -13.10 -9.86
CA GLY A 94 -14.13 -14.06 -9.87
C GLY A 94 -13.72 -14.41 -11.31
N ILE A 95 -12.43 -14.45 -11.57
CA ILE A 95 -11.85 -14.70 -12.90
C ILE A 95 -11.28 -16.11 -13.04
N GLY A 96 -10.86 -16.70 -11.93
CA GLY A 96 -10.22 -18.02 -11.92
C GLY A 96 -11.22 -19.19 -11.82
N PRO A 97 -10.73 -20.38 -11.50
CA PRO A 97 -11.54 -21.60 -11.43
C PRO A 97 -12.43 -21.62 -10.17
N LEU A 98 -13.62 -21.02 -10.25
CA LEU A 98 -14.57 -20.88 -9.13
C LEU A 98 -15.08 -22.22 -8.56
N HIS A 99 -14.93 -23.32 -9.30
CA HIS A 99 -15.32 -24.67 -8.85
C HIS A 99 -14.25 -25.34 -7.99
N LYS A 100 -13.10 -24.69 -7.78
CA LYS A 100 -11.99 -25.16 -6.95
C LYS A 100 -11.79 -24.24 -5.75
N ASP A 101 -11.08 -24.75 -4.77
CA ASP A 101 -10.82 -24.02 -3.52
C ASP A 101 -9.61 -23.09 -3.65
N ILE A 102 -9.69 -21.94 -2.98
CA ILE A 102 -8.55 -21.12 -2.61
C ILE A 102 -8.15 -21.51 -1.20
N VAL A 103 -6.94 -21.97 -1.01
CA VAL A 103 -6.44 -22.30 0.34
C VAL A 103 -5.42 -21.26 0.77
N ILE A 104 -5.68 -20.59 1.90
CA ILE A 104 -4.79 -19.58 2.46
C ILE A 104 -4.15 -20.14 3.73
N ILE A 105 -2.84 -20.35 3.67
CA ILE A 105 -2.03 -20.82 4.80
C ILE A 105 -1.63 -19.60 5.62
N GLY A 106 -2.08 -19.52 6.87
CA GLY A 106 -1.98 -18.32 7.69
C GLY A 106 -3.09 -17.30 7.41
N GLY A 107 -4.27 -17.78 6.95
CA GLY A 107 -5.43 -16.95 6.62
C GLY A 107 -6.03 -16.18 7.79
N GLY A 108 -5.79 -16.59 9.04
CA GLY A 108 -6.19 -15.89 10.26
C GLY A 108 -5.35 -14.66 10.61
N GLY A 109 -4.16 -14.50 10.01
CA GLY A 109 -3.33 -13.32 10.14
C GLY A 109 -3.99 -12.06 9.57
N LYS A 110 -3.47 -10.87 9.92
CA LYS A 110 -4.06 -9.58 9.48
C LYS A 110 -4.14 -9.48 7.96
N LEU A 111 -3.06 -9.76 7.25
CA LEU A 111 -3.00 -9.70 5.78
C LEU A 111 -3.75 -10.89 5.15
N GLY A 112 -3.64 -12.09 5.73
CA GLY A 112 -4.39 -13.28 5.31
C GLY A 112 -5.90 -13.04 5.31
N LYS A 113 -6.45 -12.44 6.37
CA LYS A 113 -7.87 -12.07 6.47
C LYS A 113 -8.33 -11.11 5.35
N LEU A 114 -7.47 -10.19 4.94
CA LEU A 114 -7.77 -9.31 3.81
C LEU A 114 -7.96 -10.12 2.53
N PHE A 115 -7.05 -11.05 2.22
CA PHE A 115 -7.17 -11.91 1.03
C PHE A 115 -8.33 -12.90 1.14
N VAL A 116 -8.58 -13.48 2.31
CA VAL A 116 -9.77 -14.30 2.55
C VAL A 116 -11.05 -13.54 2.17
N ARG A 117 -11.20 -12.32 2.69
CA ARG A 117 -12.34 -11.46 2.37
C ARG A 117 -12.46 -11.14 0.88
N LEU A 118 -11.37 -10.82 0.21
CA LEU A 118 -11.35 -10.47 -1.20
C LEU A 118 -11.76 -11.66 -2.08
N PHE A 119 -11.24 -12.85 -1.80
CA PHE A 119 -11.61 -14.06 -2.54
C PHE A 119 -13.06 -14.47 -2.27
N LEU A 120 -13.53 -14.43 -1.01
CA LEU A 120 -14.93 -14.70 -0.69
C LEU A 120 -15.89 -13.72 -1.38
N ASN A 121 -15.56 -12.43 -1.37
CA ASN A 121 -16.36 -11.40 -2.07
C ASN A 121 -16.37 -11.60 -3.59
N SER A 122 -15.38 -12.31 -4.13
CA SER A 122 -15.30 -12.65 -5.57
C SER A 122 -15.94 -14.00 -5.91
N GLY A 123 -16.62 -14.64 -4.96
CA GLY A 123 -17.38 -15.89 -5.18
C GLY A 123 -16.54 -17.15 -5.12
N TYR A 124 -15.29 -17.10 -4.65
CA TYR A 124 -14.48 -18.31 -4.45
C TYR A 124 -14.85 -19.01 -3.14
N THR A 125 -14.71 -20.32 -3.11
CA THR A 125 -14.64 -21.09 -1.87
C THR A 125 -13.26 -20.92 -1.26
N VAL A 126 -13.17 -20.40 -0.02
CA VAL A 126 -11.90 -20.16 0.67
C VAL A 126 -11.80 -21.11 1.86
N LYS A 127 -10.67 -21.79 1.96
CA LYS A 127 -10.27 -22.61 3.10
C LYS A 127 -9.01 -22.03 3.73
N ILE A 128 -8.85 -22.22 5.03
CA ILE A 128 -7.71 -21.70 5.78
C ILE A 128 -6.98 -22.90 6.41
N ILE A 129 -5.66 -22.81 6.44
CA ILE A 129 -4.79 -23.72 7.20
C ILE A 129 -4.00 -22.85 8.17
N GLU A 130 -4.14 -23.13 9.46
CA GLU A 130 -3.39 -22.51 10.55
C GLU A 130 -2.37 -23.50 11.12
N LYS A 131 -1.56 -23.04 12.09
CA LYS A 131 -0.46 -23.82 12.69
C LYS A 131 -0.89 -25.20 13.19
N ASN A 132 -2.14 -25.36 13.62
CA ASN A 132 -2.64 -26.61 14.22
C ASN A 132 -3.44 -27.49 13.23
N ASP A 133 -3.53 -27.12 11.94
CA ASP A 133 -4.41 -27.77 10.97
C ASP A 133 -3.66 -28.71 10.02
N TRP A 134 -2.35 -28.92 10.23
CA TRP A 134 -1.49 -29.66 9.30
C TRP A 134 -1.90 -31.13 9.11
N GLU A 135 -2.47 -31.78 10.12
CA GLU A 135 -2.97 -33.15 10.02
C GLU A 135 -3.99 -33.33 8.90
N ASN A 136 -4.78 -32.29 8.63
CA ASN A 136 -5.83 -32.27 7.60
C ASN A 136 -5.41 -31.53 6.32
N ALA A 137 -4.18 -31.01 6.25
CA ALA A 137 -3.72 -30.17 5.15
C ALA A 137 -3.83 -30.87 3.77
N ALA A 138 -3.46 -32.15 3.68
CA ALA A 138 -3.56 -32.91 2.45
C ALA A 138 -5.01 -32.96 1.90
N LYS A 139 -5.99 -33.18 2.77
CA LYS A 139 -7.41 -33.19 2.41
C LYS A 139 -7.89 -31.77 2.01
N THR A 140 -7.48 -30.77 2.75
CA THR A 140 -7.85 -29.36 2.49
C THR A 140 -7.30 -28.86 1.16
N LEU A 141 -6.06 -29.24 0.81
CA LEU A 141 -5.37 -28.84 -0.42
C LEU A 141 -5.73 -29.69 -1.64
N SER A 142 -6.39 -30.84 -1.47
CA SER A 142 -6.66 -31.79 -2.57
C SER A 142 -7.46 -31.21 -3.74
N ASN A 143 -8.31 -30.21 -3.51
CA ASN A 143 -9.10 -29.52 -4.54
C ASN A 143 -8.63 -28.08 -4.77
N ALA A 144 -7.44 -27.70 -4.30
CA ALA A 144 -6.98 -26.32 -4.40
C ALA A 144 -6.62 -25.93 -5.84
N SER A 145 -7.04 -24.72 -6.24
CA SER A 145 -6.54 -24.03 -7.44
C SER A 145 -5.42 -23.05 -7.10
N LEU A 146 -5.39 -22.56 -5.84
CA LEU A 146 -4.38 -21.69 -5.28
C LEU A 146 -4.08 -22.12 -3.84
N ALA A 147 -2.81 -22.32 -3.54
CA ALA A 147 -2.28 -22.39 -2.19
C ALA A 147 -1.47 -21.10 -1.95
N LEU A 148 -2.02 -20.18 -1.13
CA LEU A 148 -1.44 -18.86 -0.83
C LEU A 148 -0.82 -18.86 0.56
N VAL A 149 0.49 -18.72 0.63
CA VAL A 149 1.24 -18.67 1.90
C VAL A 149 1.27 -17.22 2.42
N SER A 150 0.66 -17.00 3.58
CA SER A 150 0.51 -15.71 4.26
C SER A 150 0.96 -15.81 5.72
N VAL A 151 2.20 -16.21 5.94
CA VAL A 151 2.81 -16.41 7.28
C VAL A 151 3.97 -15.43 7.49
N PRO A 152 4.45 -15.23 8.74
CA PRO A 152 5.63 -14.42 9.01
C PRO A 152 6.85 -14.88 8.21
N ILE A 153 7.74 -13.93 7.87
CA ILE A 153 8.91 -14.17 7.00
C ILE A 153 9.79 -15.31 7.53
N ASN A 154 10.02 -15.35 8.85
CA ASN A 154 10.85 -16.35 9.52
C ASN A 154 10.23 -17.75 9.56
N SER A 155 8.92 -17.88 9.34
CA SER A 155 8.21 -19.16 9.34
C SER A 155 8.00 -19.74 7.93
N VAL A 156 8.31 -18.99 6.88
CA VAL A 156 7.98 -19.39 5.50
C VAL A 156 8.64 -20.69 5.08
N GLU A 157 9.93 -20.87 5.35
CA GLU A 157 10.68 -22.07 4.93
C GLU A 157 10.11 -23.31 5.61
N GLU A 158 9.88 -23.25 6.94
CA GLU A 158 9.28 -24.33 7.72
C GLU A 158 7.87 -24.70 7.22
N VAL A 159 7.05 -23.68 6.97
CA VAL A 159 5.68 -23.88 6.47
C VAL A 159 5.68 -24.51 5.06
N LEU A 160 6.56 -24.05 4.19
CA LEU A 160 6.69 -24.64 2.85
C LEU A 160 7.09 -26.12 2.90
N GLU A 161 7.93 -26.54 3.85
CA GLU A 161 8.31 -27.95 4.04
C GLU A 161 7.16 -28.84 4.52
N GLN A 162 6.18 -28.27 5.20
CA GLN A 162 4.99 -28.99 5.67
C GLN A 162 3.90 -29.14 4.60
N ILE A 163 3.98 -28.39 3.47
CA ILE A 163 2.97 -28.47 2.42
C ILE A 163 3.00 -29.85 1.76
N PRO A 164 1.90 -30.63 1.82
CA PRO A 164 1.83 -31.91 1.17
C PRO A 164 1.81 -31.76 -0.37
N LEU A 165 1.82 -32.87 -1.10
CA LEU A 165 1.75 -32.84 -2.54
C LEU A 165 0.48 -32.10 -3.02
N LEU A 166 0.69 -31.02 -3.77
CA LEU A 166 -0.38 -30.22 -4.34
C LEU A 166 -0.88 -30.79 -5.67
N PRO A 167 -2.15 -30.55 -6.05
CA PRO A 167 -2.62 -30.82 -7.41
C PRO A 167 -1.71 -30.16 -8.45
N LYS A 168 -1.42 -30.87 -9.54
CA LYS A 168 -0.47 -30.42 -10.58
C LYS A 168 -0.80 -29.03 -11.16
N GLU A 169 -2.08 -28.67 -11.20
CA GLU A 169 -2.56 -27.38 -11.72
C GLU A 169 -2.76 -26.31 -10.63
N CYS A 170 -2.54 -26.66 -9.36
CA CYS A 170 -2.63 -25.72 -8.25
C CYS A 170 -1.49 -24.69 -8.34
N VAL A 171 -1.80 -23.41 -8.27
CA VAL A 171 -0.79 -22.38 -8.15
C VAL A 171 -0.29 -22.33 -6.70
N LEU A 172 1.02 -22.46 -6.50
CA LEU A 172 1.65 -22.18 -5.21
C LEU A 172 2.19 -20.75 -5.22
N ALA A 173 1.72 -19.92 -4.29
CA ALA A 173 2.11 -18.53 -4.17
C ALA A 173 2.39 -18.16 -2.72
N ASP A 174 3.25 -17.15 -2.50
CA ASP A 174 3.47 -16.50 -1.20
C ASP A 174 3.23 -15.00 -1.30
N ILE A 175 2.94 -14.34 -0.16
CA ILE A 175 2.78 -12.88 -0.08
C ILE A 175 3.74 -12.24 0.92
N THR A 176 4.90 -12.83 1.14
CA THR A 176 5.92 -12.32 2.08
C THR A 176 6.72 -11.15 1.50
N SER A 177 7.43 -10.43 2.36
CA SER A 177 8.24 -9.26 1.95
C SER A 177 9.59 -9.61 1.34
N VAL A 178 9.96 -10.89 1.26
CA VAL A 178 11.19 -11.41 0.63
C VAL A 178 10.84 -12.39 -0.46
N LYS A 179 11.63 -12.48 -1.53
CA LYS A 179 11.26 -13.31 -2.69
C LYS A 179 12.29 -14.36 -3.09
N GLU A 180 13.58 -14.07 -2.97
CA GLU A 180 14.64 -14.95 -3.50
C GLU A 180 14.56 -16.37 -2.90
N LYS A 181 14.48 -16.47 -1.58
CA LYS A 181 14.39 -17.78 -0.87
C LYS A 181 13.01 -18.44 -1.00
N PRO A 182 11.88 -17.78 -0.71
CA PRO A 182 10.58 -18.41 -0.82
C PRO A 182 10.28 -18.93 -2.22
N VAL A 183 10.56 -18.15 -3.26
CA VAL A 183 10.32 -18.57 -4.65
C VAL A 183 11.14 -19.81 -4.99
N LYS A 184 12.42 -19.83 -4.63
CA LYS A 184 13.28 -21.02 -4.84
C LYS A 184 12.72 -22.23 -4.12
N LYS A 185 12.35 -22.11 -2.83
CA LYS A 185 11.79 -23.21 -2.03
C LYS A 185 10.46 -23.73 -2.62
N MET A 186 9.56 -22.82 -3.03
CA MET A 186 8.31 -23.20 -3.69
C MET A 186 8.55 -23.99 -4.98
N GLN A 187 9.56 -23.62 -5.78
CA GLN A 187 9.93 -24.37 -6.98
C GLN A 187 10.51 -25.76 -6.69
N GLU A 188 11.17 -25.96 -5.55
CA GLU A 188 11.71 -27.25 -5.12
C GLU A 188 10.58 -28.22 -4.75
N ILE A 189 9.61 -27.77 -3.97
CA ILE A 189 8.54 -28.62 -3.41
C ILE A 189 7.36 -28.85 -4.36
N HIS A 190 7.11 -27.92 -5.30
CA HIS A 190 5.96 -28.00 -6.21
C HIS A 190 6.42 -27.96 -7.67
N LYS A 191 5.95 -28.95 -8.49
CA LYS A 191 6.28 -29.05 -9.91
C LYS A 191 5.28 -28.31 -10.82
N GLY A 192 4.16 -27.86 -10.27
CA GLY A 192 3.13 -27.06 -10.95
C GLY A 192 3.49 -25.56 -11.01
N PRO A 193 2.47 -24.71 -11.24
CA PRO A 193 2.67 -23.26 -11.35
C PRO A 193 3.11 -22.64 -10.02
N VAL A 194 4.10 -21.75 -10.08
CA VAL A 194 4.67 -21.04 -8.91
C VAL A 194 4.83 -19.56 -9.23
N ILE A 195 4.41 -18.70 -8.31
CA ILE A 195 4.56 -17.26 -8.39
C ILE A 195 4.85 -16.66 -7.00
N GLY A 196 5.86 -15.82 -6.90
CA GLY A 196 6.07 -14.99 -5.71
C GLY A 196 5.25 -13.71 -5.80
N LEU A 197 4.60 -13.30 -4.71
CA LEU A 197 3.82 -12.07 -4.65
C LEU A 197 4.30 -11.21 -3.48
N HIS A 198 4.25 -9.90 -3.63
CA HIS A 198 4.53 -8.97 -2.54
C HIS A 198 3.56 -7.79 -2.60
N PRO A 199 2.50 -7.78 -1.80
CA PRO A 199 1.63 -6.62 -1.62
C PRO A 199 2.42 -5.47 -0.97
N MET A 200 2.52 -4.31 -1.66
CA MET A 200 3.22 -3.14 -1.15
C MET A 200 2.34 -2.28 -0.22
N PHE A 201 1.43 -2.92 0.50
CA PHE A 201 0.47 -2.29 1.40
C PHE A 201 0.23 -3.15 2.64
N GLY A 202 -0.20 -2.51 3.72
CA GLY A 202 -0.58 -3.20 4.96
C GLY A 202 -2.02 -3.73 4.94
N PRO A 203 -2.43 -4.47 5.97
CA PRO A 203 -3.76 -5.08 6.07
C PRO A 203 -4.89 -4.05 6.32
N ASP A 204 -4.56 -2.82 6.66
CA ASP A 204 -5.46 -1.72 7.00
C ASP A 204 -6.03 -0.99 5.78
N VAL A 205 -5.65 -1.40 4.55
CA VAL A 205 -6.23 -0.82 3.33
C VAL A 205 -7.70 -1.22 3.17
N LYS A 206 -8.54 -0.24 2.84
CA LYS A 206 -9.97 -0.44 2.61
C LYS A 206 -10.28 -1.00 1.22
N SER A 207 -9.41 -0.74 0.25
CA SER A 207 -9.55 -1.11 -1.15
C SER A 207 -8.17 -1.38 -1.75
N LEU A 208 -8.10 -2.26 -2.76
CA LEU A 208 -6.88 -2.47 -3.53
C LEU A 208 -6.72 -1.48 -4.70
N VAL A 209 -7.66 -0.58 -4.89
CA VAL A 209 -7.55 0.43 -5.96
C VAL A 209 -6.30 1.29 -5.74
N LYS A 210 -5.49 1.40 -6.79
CA LYS A 210 -4.18 2.10 -6.78
C LYS A 210 -3.11 1.47 -5.88
N GLN A 211 -3.39 0.32 -5.27
CA GLN A 211 -2.36 -0.43 -4.54
C GLN A 211 -1.46 -1.18 -5.51
N VAL A 212 -0.23 -1.41 -5.07
CA VAL A 212 0.80 -2.09 -5.85
C VAL A 212 1.00 -3.50 -5.30
N ILE A 213 1.07 -4.48 -6.20
CA ILE A 213 1.52 -5.83 -5.92
C ILE A 213 2.71 -6.11 -6.85
N ILE A 214 3.86 -6.40 -6.28
CA ILE A 214 5.00 -6.90 -7.07
C ILE A 214 4.82 -8.40 -7.22
N TYR A 215 5.04 -8.92 -8.45
CA TYR A 215 5.08 -10.34 -8.66
C TYR A 215 6.41 -10.79 -9.23
N CYS A 216 6.89 -11.93 -8.75
CA CYS A 216 8.11 -12.56 -9.17
C CYS A 216 7.76 -13.84 -9.93
N PRO A 217 7.96 -13.86 -11.27
CA PRO A 217 7.66 -15.02 -12.08
C PRO A 217 8.60 -16.18 -11.73
N ALA A 218 8.04 -17.39 -11.68
CA ALA A 218 8.84 -18.58 -11.37
C ALA A 218 8.57 -19.76 -12.32
N ARG A 219 7.41 -20.39 -12.25
CA ARG A 219 7.11 -21.57 -13.08
C ARG A 219 5.70 -21.50 -13.65
N HIS A 220 5.54 -21.84 -14.93
CA HIS A 220 4.25 -21.94 -15.64
C HIS A 220 3.37 -20.69 -15.48
N MET A 221 3.93 -19.51 -15.75
CA MET A 221 3.28 -18.23 -15.53
C MET A 221 1.92 -18.08 -16.20
N GLY A 222 1.72 -18.66 -17.41
CA GLY A 222 0.42 -18.64 -18.07
C GLY A 222 -0.72 -19.26 -17.25
N LYS A 223 -0.40 -20.17 -16.29
CA LYS A 223 -1.37 -20.70 -15.33
C LYS A 223 -1.57 -19.82 -14.11
N CYS A 224 -0.74 -18.80 -13.90
CA CYS A 224 -0.84 -17.81 -12.83
C CYS A 224 -1.60 -16.53 -13.28
N ASP A 225 -1.81 -16.34 -14.58
CA ASP A 225 -2.38 -15.11 -15.17
C ASP A 225 -3.74 -14.73 -14.60
N TRP A 226 -4.55 -15.72 -14.23
CA TRP A 226 -5.84 -15.44 -13.62
C TRP A 226 -5.73 -14.74 -12.26
N ILE A 227 -4.68 -15.03 -11.47
CA ILE A 227 -4.43 -14.37 -10.18
C ILE A 227 -4.06 -12.90 -10.40
N LEU A 228 -3.16 -12.63 -11.36
CA LEU A 228 -2.77 -11.27 -11.72
C LEU A 228 -3.96 -10.50 -12.30
N THR A 229 -4.79 -11.16 -13.09
CA THR A 229 -6.04 -10.57 -13.59
C THR A 229 -7.02 -10.31 -12.45
N GLN A 230 -7.14 -11.21 -11.48
CA GLN A 230 -7.98 -11.00 -10.30
C GLN A 230 -7.52 -9.77 -9.48
N PHE A 231 -6.22 -9.57 -9.30
CA PHE A 231 -5.69 -8.37 -8.63
C PHE A 231 -6.05 -7.08 -9.39
N LYS A 232 -5.92 -7.11 -10.73
CA LYS A 232 -6.36 -5.98 -11.58
C LYS A 232 -7.86 -5.72 -11.46
N MET A 233 -8.68 -6.79 -11.37
CA MET A 233 -10.12 -6.65 -11.12
C MET A 233 -10.42 -5.97 -9.79
N TRP A 234 -9.64 -6.25 -8.75
CA TRP A 234 -9.74 -5.57 -7.45
C TRP A 234 -9.17 -4.15 -7.47
N GLY A 235 -8.58 -3.71 -8.59
CA GLY A 235 -8.06 -2.37 -8.81
C GLY A 235 -6.58 -2.19 -8.49
N ALA A 236 -5.86 -3.27 -8.15
CA ALA A 236 -4.42 -3.22 -7.92
C ALA A 236 -3.63 -3.14 -9.24
N SER A 237 -2.46 -2.54 -9.17
CA SER A 237 -1.44 -2.59 -10.22
C SER A 237 -0.44 -3.69 -9.91
N ALA A 238 -0.19 -4.58 -10.89
CA ALA A 238 0.79 -5.66 -10.76
C ALA A 238 2.06 -5.32 -11.56
N PHE A 239 3.23 -5.39 -10.89
CA PHE A 239 4.54 -5.12 -11.50
C PHE A 239 5.42 -6.35 -11.41
N GLU A 240 5.99 -6.73 -12.55
CA GLU A 240 6.95 -7.82 -12.64
C GLU A 240 8.31 -7.42 -12.12
N MET A 241 8.95 -8.32 -11.38
CA MET A 241 10.32 -8.15 -10.93
C MET A 241 10.98 -9.50 -10.67
N GLU A 242 12.24 -9.65 -11.07
CA GLU A 242 13.05 -10.82 -10.71
C GLU A 242 13.24 -10.91 -9.19
N PRO A 243 13.21 -12.12 -8.56
CA PRO A 243 13.31 -12.27 -7.11
C PRO A 243 14.52 -11.58 -6.48
N ALA A 244 15.71 -11.72 -7.10
CA ALA A 244 16.94 -11.10 -6.58
C ALA A 244 16.93 -9.57 -6.75
N ALA A 245 16.34 -9.05 -7.82
CA ALA A 245 16.16 -7.60 -8.03
C ALA A 245 15.15 -7.04 -7.03
N HIS A 246 14.05 -7.76 -6.79
CA HIS A 246 13.07 -7.44 -5.78
C HIS A 246 13.73 -7.27 -4.40
N ASP A 247 14.45 -8.28 -3.90
CA ASP A 247 15.05 -8.24 -2.57
C ASP A 247 16.11 -7.13 -2.46
N ARG A 248 16.85 -6.84 -3.54
CA ARG A 248 17.79 -5.70 -3.58
C ARG A 248 17.07 -4.36 -3.41
N ILE A 249 15.94 -4.15 -4.10
CA ILE A 249 15.16 -2.90 -4.02
C ILE A 249 14.47 -2.79 -2.66
N MET A 250 13.91 -3.88 -2.14
CA MET A 250 13.30 -3.92 -0.81
C MET A 250 14.31 -3.65 0.31
N GLY A 251 15.58 -3.93 0.09
CA GLY A 251 16.65 -3.49 0.98
C GLY A 251 16.60 -1.98 1.25
N TYR A 252 16.30 -1.16 0.25
CA TYR A 252 16.16 0.31 0.40
C TYR A 252 14.73 0.69 0.81
N VAL A 253 13.73 0.19 0.11
CA VAL A 253 12.31 0.59 0.29
C VAL A 253 11.78 0.17 1.66
N GLN A 254 12.26 -0.95 2.20
CA GLN A 254 11.80 -1.47 3.48
C GLN A 254 12.90 -1.47 4.54
N ALA A 255 13.98 -2.25 4.38
CA ALA A 255 14.94 -2.45 5.47
C ALA A 255 15.64 -1.14 5.89
N VAL A 256 16.18 -0.37 4.95
CA VAL A 256 16.85 0.92 5.23
C VAL A 256 15.82 1.91 5.81
N ARG A 257 14.68 2.08 5.15
CA ARG A 257 13.63 3.00 5.60
C ARG A 257 13.14 2.68 7.01
N HIS A 258 12.82 1.42 7.30
CA HIS A 258 12.33 1.03 8.64
C HIS A 258 13.40 1.19 9.70
N PHE A 259 14.64 0.85 9.39
CA PHE A 259 15.75 1.05 10.31
C PHE A 259 15.98 2.52 10.65
N THR A 260 16.01 3.41 9.66
CA THR A 260 16.20 4.86 9.90
C THR A 260 15.05 5.45 10.70
N THR A 261 13.81 5.06 10.39
CA THR A 261 12.62 5.50 11.15
C THR A 261 12.66 5.00 12.59
N PHE A 262 13.08 3.74 12.80
CA PHE A 262 13.28 3.19 14.14
C PHE A 262 14.35 3.97 14.91
N VAL A 263 15.52 4.22 14.30
CA VAL A 263 16.63 4.95 14.95
C VAL A 263 16.21 6.37 15.33
N LEU A 264 15.46 7.07 14.46
CA LEU A 264 14.95 8.39 14.76
C LEU A 264 14.03 8.38 15.99
N GLY A 265 13.05 7.48 16.03
CA GLY A 265 12.16 7.38 17.19
C GLY A 265 12.88 6.92 18.46
N PHE A 266 13.84 6.01 18.33
CA PHE A 266 14.70 5.56 19.44
C PHE A 266 15.55 6.71 19.99
N ASN A 267 16.12 7.57 19.12
CA ASN A 267 16.86 8.75 19.52
C ASN A 267 15.98 9.75 20.28
N LEU A 268 14.79 10.09 19.76
CA LEU A 268 13.86 10.98 20.46
C LEU A 268 13.52 10.50 21.87
N MET A 269 13.33 9.19 22.03
CA MET A 269 13.07 8.55 23.32
C MET A 269 14.30 8.65 24.23
N ARG A 270 15.51 8.40 23.73
CA ARG A 270 16.75 8.42 24.52
C ARG A 270 17.12 9.82 25.02
N GLU A 271 16.86 10.84 24.18
CA GLU A 271 17.05 12.25 24.53
C GLU A 271 15.91 12.77 25.42
N ASN A 272 14.96 11.90 25.80
CA ASN A 272 13.82 12.27 26.66
C ASN A 272 13.05 13.50 26.16
N ILE A 273 12.87 13.62 24.85
CA ILE A 273 12.23 14.76 24.22
C ILE A 273 10.74 14.82 24.59
N ASN A 274 10.24 16.00 24.97
CA ASN A 274 8.83 16.21 25.19
C ASN A 274 8.07 16.29 23.87
N LEU A 275 7.31 15.22 23.55
CA LEU A 275 6.58 15.13 22.30
C LEU A 275 5.52 16.21 22.15
N GLU A 276 4.84 16.60 23.24
CA GLU A 276 3.79 17.63 23.20
C GLU A 276 4.38 19.00 22.80
N GLU A 277 5.55 19.35 23.33
CA GLU A 277 6.25 20.58 22.97
C GLU A 277 6.64 20.58 21.49
N ILE A 278 7.23 19.48 20.99
CA ILE A 278 7.58 19.39 19.56
C ILE A 278 6.33 19.50 18.68
N ILE A 279 5.24 18.81 19.02
CA ILE A 279 4.00 18.82 18.24
C ILE A 279 3.43 20.23 18.14
N GLN A 280 3.56 21.05 19.18
CA GLN A 280 3.08 22.44 19.19
C GLN A 280 3.88 23.33 18.24
N VAL A 281 5.21 23.19 18.21
CA VAL A 281 6.11 24.11 17.51
C VAL A 281 6.64 23.61 16.17
N CYS A 282 6.42 22.32 15.84
CA CYS A 282 6.99 21.72 14.64
C CYS A 282 6.40 22.30 13.35
N SER A 283 7.24 22.36 12.32
CA SER A 283 6.81 22.64 10.95
C SER A 283 5.92 21.51 10.41
N PRO A 284 5.09 21.76 9.38
CA PRO A 284 4.30 20.72 8.74
C PRO A 284 5.12 19.53 8.23
N ILE A 285 6.33 19.77 7.70
CA ILE A 285 7.26 18.72 7.24
C ILE A 285 7.66 17.82 8.42
N TYR A 286 8.13 18.41 9.51
CA TYR A 286 8.54 17.65 10.68
C TYR A 286 7.38 16.91 11.34
N ARG A 287 6.17 17.50 11.31
CA ARG A 287 4.95 16.82 11.77
C ARG A 287 4.65 15.57 10.93
N LEU A 288 4.78 15.65 9.61
CA LEU A 288 4.60 14.49 8.74
C LEU A 288 5.62 13.38 9.08
N GLU A 289 6.88 13.76 9.30
CA GLU A 289 7.93 12.83 9.73
C GLU A 289 7.58 12.16 11.08
N LEU A 290 7.16 12.93 12.09
CA LEU A 290 6.71 12.39 13.39
C LEU A 290 5.50 11.43 13.23
N ILE A 291 4.54 11.75 12.37
CA ILE A 291 3.40 10.87 12.07
C ILE A 291 3.91 9.53 11.51
N MET A 292 4.90 9.56 10.61
CA MET A 292 5.46 8.34 10.02
C MET A 292 6.28 7.53 11.04
N VAL A 293 7.01 8.21 11.93
CA VAL A 293 7.71 7.56 13.06
C VAL A 293 6.70 6.90 14.00
N GLY A 294 5.70 7.64 14.46
CA GLY A 294 4.65 7.13 15.34
C GLY A 294 3.86 5.97 14.71
N ARG A 295 3.60 6.03 13.40
CA ARG A 295 2.96 4.94 12.66
C ARG A 295 3.78 3.64 12.70
N LEU A 296 5.10 3.70 12.63
CA LEU A 296 5.95 2.52 12.74
C LEU A 296 5.78 1.86 14.12
N PHE A 297 5.88 2.64 15.20
CA PHE A 297 5.83 2.12 16.57
C PHE A 297 4.41 1.71 17.03
N ALA A 298 3.37 2.11 16.31
CA ALA A 298 2.00 1.66 16.55
C ALA A 298 1.66 0.31 15.90
N GLN A 299 2.61 -0.32 15.20
CA GLN A 299 2.42 -1.58 14.50
C GLN A 299 3.20 -2.71 15.18
N ASP A 300 3.16 -3.91 14.56
CA ASP A 300 3.80 -5.11 15.10
C ASP A 300 5.33 -5.01 15.01
N PRO A 301 6.05 -4.99 16.13
CA PRO A 301 7.52 -4.89 16.13
C PRO A 301 8.21 -6.09 15.49
N GLU A 302 7.65 -7.30 15.61
CA GLU A 302 8.23 -8.52 15.05
C GLU A 302 8.26 -8.44 13.51
N LEU A 303 7.21 -7.93 12.90
CA LEU A 303 7.16 -7.75 11.45
C LEU A 303 8.32 -6.86 10.95
N TYR A 304 8.58 -5.75 11.63
CA TYR A 304 9.65 -4.83 11.23
C TYR A 304 11.03 -5.38 11.52
N ALA A 305 11.18 -6.10 12.64
CA ALA A 305 12.40 -6.83 12.94
C ALA A 305 12.68 -7.88 11.84
N ASP A 306 11.72 -8.72 11.52
CA ASP A 306 11.85 -9.73 10.47
C ASP A 306 12.28 -9.13 9.12
N ILE A 307 11.70 -7.99 8.72
CA ILE A 307 12.07 -7.30 7.48
C ILE A 307 13.52 -6.81 7.53
N ILE A 308 13.93 -6.17 8.62
CA ILE A 308 15.28 -5.60 8.77
C ILE A 308 16.32 -6.72 8.81
N PHE A 309 16.04 -7.78 9.57
CA PHE A 309 16.97 -8.90 9.80
C PHE A 309 16.92 -10.00 8.72
N SER A 310 15.98 -9.92 7.76
CA SER A 310 15.73 -10.96 6.74
C SER A 310 16.96 -11.38 5.93
N SER A 311 17.97 -10.53 5.80
CA SER A 311 19.10 -10.76 4.89
C SER A 311 20.41 -10.15 5.38
N LYS A 312 21.53 -10.91 5.22
CA LYS A 312 22.87 -10.35 5.37
C LYS A 312 23.17 -9.21 4.39
N LYS A 313 22.47 -9.15 3.25
CA LYS A 313 22.55 -8.04 2.29
C LYS A 313 22.04 -6.74 2.93
N ASN A 314 20.95 -6.81 3.71
CA ASN A 314 20.42 -5.66 4.46
C ASN A 314 21.44 -5.11 5.46
N LEU A 315 22.12 -5.98 6.22
CA LEU A 315 23.17 -5.54 7.16
C LEU A 315 24.30 -4.75 6.44
N LYS A 316 24.70 -5.18 5.25
CA LYS A 316 25.69 -4.43 4.45
C LYS A 316 25.20 -3.05 4.03
N LEU A 317 23.93 -2.95 3.63
CA LEU A 317 23.31 -1.67 3.27
C LEU A 317 23.24 -0.72 4.48
N LEU A 318 22.83 -1.24 5.65
CA LEU A 318 22.75 -0.45 6.88
C LEU A 318 24.13 0.04 7.33
N ARG A 319 25.16 -0.79 7.25
CA ARG A 319 26.56 -0.36 7.53
C ARG A 319 27.01 0.72 6.55
N SER A 320 26.72 0.56 5.26
CA SER A 320 27.03 1.58 4.24
C SER A 320 26.35 2.91 4.56
N LEU A 321 25.07 2.88 4.97
CA LEU A 321 24.33 4.07 5.37
C LEU A 321 24.97 4.75 6.59
N ILE A 322 25.31 3.99 7.64
CA ILE A 322 25.98 4.51 8.83
C ILE A 322 27.31 5.19 8.46
N ASN A 323 28.08 4.60 7.55
CA ASN A 323 29.32 5.24 7.07
C ASN A 323 29.04 6.58 6.38
N ARG A 324 27.93 6.72 5.64
CA ARG A 324 27.54 8.02 5.04
C ARG A 324 27.10 9.04 6.08
N PHE A 325 26.43 8.60 7.15
CA PHE A 325 26.15 9.49 8.29
C PHE A 325 27.44 10.00 8.92
N ASN A 326 28.42 9.13 9.19
CA ASN A 326 29.70 9.51 9.75
C ASN A 326 30.49 10.45 8.81
N GLU A 327 30.47 10.20 7.51
CA GLU A 327 31.08 11.08 6.50
C GLU A 327 30.46 12.50 6.54
N ALA A 328 29.11 12.59 6.56
CA ALA A 328 28.42 13.86 6.66
C ALA A 328 28.67 14.57 8.01
N LEU A 329 28.71 13.81 9.10
CA LEU A 329 29.03 14.35 10.43
C LEU A 329 30.44 14.94 10.47
N ASN A 330 31.44 14.26 9.88
CA ASN A 330 32.82 14.76 9.79
C ASN A 330 32.88 16.12 9.07
N TRP A 331 32.08 16.35 8.03
CA TRP A 331 32.05 17.68 7.38
C TRP A 331 31.54 18.77 8.34
N VAL A 332 30.56 18.43 9.17
CA VAL A 332 30.00 19.37 10.17
C VAL A 332 31.04 19.65 11.26
N GLU A 333 31.69 18.61 11.80
CA GLU A 333 32.72 18.72 12.84
C GLU A 333 33.93 19.55 12.40
N ASN A 334 34.34 19.39 11.14
CA ASN A 334 35.48 20.12 10.57
C ASN A 334 35.08 21.48 9.99
N GLY A 335 33.81 21.87 10.03
CA GLY A 335 33.34 23.15 9.46
C GLY A 335 33.39 23.17 7.92
N ASP A 336 33.46 22.02 7.24
CA ASP A 336 33.58 21.94 5.78
C ASP A 336 32.21 22.12 5.09
N LYS A 337 31.67 23.32 5.24
CA LYS A 337 30.42 23.74 4.61
C LYS A 337 30.47 23.67 3.07
N LYS A 338 31.68 23.83 2.48
CA LYS A 338 31.82 23.80 1.01
C LYS A 338 31.56 22.40 0.49
N GLU A 339 32.12 21.39 1.13
CA GLU A 339 31.94 19.99 0.76
C GLU A 339 30.46 19.55 0.96
N PHE A 340 29.86 19.94 2.10
CA PHE A 340 28.44 19.69 2.34
C PHE A 340 27.56 20.25 1.21
N VAL A 341 27.76 21.53 0.83
CA VAL A 341 26.99 22.18 -0.25
C VAL A 341 27.25 21.52 -1.61
N ARG A 342 28.50 21.10 -1.88
CA ARG A 342 28.84 20.39 -3.10
C ARG A 342 28.06 19.07 -3.19
N SER A 343 28.13 18.25 -2.15
CA SER A 343 27.42 16.96 -2.08
C SER A 343 25.91 17.13 -2.19
N PHE A 344 25.33 18.16 -1.55
CA PHE A 344 23.93 18.50 -1.69
C PHE A 344 23.54 18.77 -3.16
N LYS A 345 24.34 19.54 -3.90
CA LYS A 345 24.13 19.83 -5.32
C LYS A 345 24.25 18.57 -6.18
N ASP A 346 25.15 17.67 -5.83
CA ASP A 346 25.33 16.41 -6.58
C ASP A 346 24.13 15.47 -6.36
N VAL A 347 23.56 15.40 -5.16
CA VAL A 347 22.31 14.71 -4.88
C VAL A 347 21.14 15.34 -5.66
N TYR A 348 21.03 16.66 -5.69
CA TYR A 348 20.01 17.35 -6.50
C TYR A 348 20.11 16.99 -7.98
N LYS A 349 21.33 16.98 -8.57
CA LYS A 349 21.56 16.56 -9.95
C LYS A 349 21.16 15.10 -10.20
N TRP A 350 21.48 14.22 -9.24
CA TRP A 350 21.09 12.81 -9.31
C TRP A 350 19.58 12.60 -9.31
N PHE A 351 18.82 13.35 -8.50
CA PHE A 351 17.35 13.35 -8.53
C PHE A 351 16.80 13.91 -9.85
N GLY A 352 17.50 14.84 -10.50
CA GLY A 352 17.09 15.47 -11.75
C GLY A 352 15.69 16.08 -11.65
N LYS A 353 14.86 15.84 -12.66
CA LYS A 353 13.46 16.33 -12.71
C LYS A 353 12.56 15.85 -11.58
N HIS A 354 12.93 14.77 -10.89
CA HIS A 354 12.14 14.28 -9.77
C HIS A 354 12.19 15.24 -8.57
N SER A 355 13.25 16.02 -8.39
CA SER A 355 13.34 17.02 -7.31
C SER A 355 12.17 18.02 -7.35
N GLU A 356 11.90 18.59 -8.52
CA GLU A 356 10.84 19.58 -8.70
C GLU A 356 9.45 18.96 -8.58
N ASN A 357 9.26 17.75 -9.13
CA ASN A 357 8.00 17.01 -9.01
C ASN A 357 7.69 16.68 -7.55
N PHE A 358 8.67 16.18 -6.79
CA PHE A 358 8.49 15.86 -5.38
C PHE A 358 8.28 17.11 -4.51
N LEU A 359 8.91 18.24 -4.87
CA LEU A 359 8.64 19.50 -4.19
C LEU A 359 7.17 19.90 -4.34
N LYS A 360 6.60 19.75 -5.53
CA LYS A 360 5.18 20.04 -5.79
C LYS A 360 4.26 19.05 -5.06
N GLU A 361 4.50 17.74 -5.20
CA GLU A 361 3.70 16.70 -4.52
C GLU A 361 3.73 16.85 -2.99
N SER A 362 4.90 17.18 -2.42
CA SER A 362 5.01 17.42 -1.00
C SER A 362 4.24 18.65 -0.54
N GLY A 363 4.16 19.72 -1.38
CA GLY A 363 3.35 20.90 -1.11
C GLY A 363 1.88 20.54 -0.86
N ASP A 364 1.29 19.75 -1.73
CA ASP A 364 -0.11 19.28 -1.61
C ASP A 364 -0.33 18.45 -0.32
N LEU A 365 0.62 17.56 0.01
CA LEU A 365 0.55 16.74 1.23
C LEU A 365 0.68 17.58 2.51
N LEU A 366 1.54 18.58 2.51
CA LEU A 366 1.75 19.46 3.66
C LEU A 366 0.53 20.35 3.94
N GLU A 367 -0.17 20.77 2.90
CA GLU A 367 -1.43 21.51 3.02
C GLU A 367 -2.49 20.66 3.74
N GLU A 368 -2.62 19.38 3.41
CA GLU A 368 -3.52 18.45 4.11
C GLU A 368 -3.13 18.26 5.59
N VAL A 369 -1.85 18.11 5.89
CA VAL A 369 -1.36 18.00 7.28
C VAL A 369 -1.69 19.24 8.08
N TYR A 370 -1.61 20.42 7.46
CA TYR A 370 -1.95 21.70 8.09
C TYR A 370 -3.45 21.79 8.43
N ILE A 371 -4.32 21.43 7.49
CA ILE A 371 -5.78 21.39 7.69
C ILE A 371 -6.16 20.46 8.83
N GLN A 372 -5.51 19.28 8.95
CA GLN A 372 -5.77 18.35 10.03
C GLN A 372 -5.29 18.83 11.40
N LYS A 373 -4.22 19.65 11.46
CA LYS A 373 -3.75 20.25 12.71
C LYS A 373 -4.80 21.18 13.31
N GLN A 374 -5.50 21.94 12.47
CA GLN A 374 -6.53 22.89 12.92
C GLN A 374 -7.81 22.21 13.47
N LYS A 375 -8.07 20.96 13.10
CA LYS A 375 -9.25 20.20 13.61
C LYS A 375 -9.09 19.69 15.04
N LYS A 376 -7.89 19.77 15.63
CA LYS A 376 -7.60 19.26 16.98
C LYS A 376 -7.54 20.36 18.06
N TYR A 377 -7.71 21.60 17.66
CA TYR A 377 -7.82 22.78 18.51
C TYR A 377 -9.11 23.55 18.18
#